data_bfed34d2631a330ca5b9e6649394e185
#
_entry.id   bfed34d2631a330ca5b9e6649394e185
#
_cell.length_a   1.000
_cell.length_b   1.000
_cell.length_c   1.000
_cell.angle_alpha   90.00
_cell.angle_beta   90.00
_cell.angle_gamma   90.00
#
_symmetry.space_group_name_H-M   'P 1'
#
loop_
_entity.id
_entity.type
_entity.pdbx_description
1 polymer ?
#
loop_
_entity_poly.entity_id
_entity_poly.type
_entity_poly.pdbx_seq_one_letter_code
_entity_poly.pdbx_strand_id
1 'polypeptide(L)'
;MSTSVTSDTSKKFQNYMVETAKKLQKRIVLPEGEDKRILSAAAKLAEDGLAYLTILGESSQVLSRVDELGLNWNPERIQIVSPKKSPNYEAYWKKLYEIRKEKGMTEQQAQELMLDVSYFGTMMVFMGDADGMVSGAVNSTAHTIRPSLQFVKTKKGVKTVSSVFFMILPDRVLVYG
;
A
#
# COMPACT_ATOMS: atom_id res chain seq x y z
N MET A 1 4.87 12.96 38.80
CA MET A 1 5.24 13.45 37.46
C MET A 1 6.25 12.48 36.88
N SER A 2 5.79 11.52 36.07
CA SER A 2 6.68 10.54 35.40
C SER A 2 7.05 11.11 34.05
N THR A 3 8.25 11.68 33.92
CA THR A 3 8.83 12.05 32.65
C THR A 3 9.20 10.77 31.92
N SER A 4 8.41 10.40 30.89
CA SER A 4 8.74 9.30 29.98
C SER A 4 10.01 9.66 29.21
N VAL A 5 11.14 9.20 29.68
CA VAL A 5 12.41 9.23 28.93
C VAL A 5 12.31 8.22 27.80
N THR A 6 11.76 8.65 26.66
CA THR A 6 11.95 7.91 25.42
C THR A 6 13.45 7.85 25.15
N SER A 7 14.01 6.65 25.01
CA SER A 7 15.45 6.52 24.80
C SER A 7 15.85 7.22 23.50
N ASP A 8 17.03 7.82 23.51
CA ASP A 8 17.64 8.47 22.35
C ASP A 8 17.64 7.54 21.09
N THR A 9 17.80 6.23 21.31
CA THR A 9 17.81 5.19 20.25
C THR A 9 16.48 5.09 19.49
N SER A 10 15.34 5.05 20.19
CA SER A 10 14.01 4.93 19.55
C SER A 10 13.69 6.18 18.74
N LYS A 11 13.99 7.36 19.25
CA LYS A 11 13.83 8.63 18.53
C LYS A 11 14.74 8.71 17.30
N LYS A 12 16.00 8.33 17.43
CA LYS A 12 16.95 8.28 16.31
C LYS A 12 16.47 7.36 15.21
N PHE A 13 15.96 6.17 15.56
CA PHE A 13 15.41 5.23 14.58
C PHE A 13 14.19 5.80 13.86
N GLN A 14 13.22 6.38 14.59
CA GLN A 14 12.05 7.02 13.97
C GLN A 14 12.45 8.18 13.06
N ASN A 15 13.33 9.05 13.51
CA ASN A 15 13.83 10.18 12.72
C ASN A 15 14.54 9.70 11.45
N TYR A 16 15.36 8.65 11.55
CA TYR A 16 16.03 8.05 10.40
C TYR A 16 15.01 7.54 9.37
N MET A 17 13.93 6.86 9.81
CA MET A 17 12.86 6.39 8.91
C MET A 17 12.15 7.55 8.22
N VAL A 18 11.77 8.59 8.97
CA VAL A 18 11.11 9.80 8.44
C VAL A 18 11.98 10.52 7.42
N GLU A 19 13.24 10.80 7.77
CA GLU A 19 14.17 11.48 6.86
C GLU A 19 14.47 10.63 5.60
N THR A 20 14.53 9.32 5.75
CA THR A 20 14.71 8.41 4.61
C THR A 20 13.48 8.45 3.70
N ALA A 21 12.28 8.40 4.25
CA ALA A 21 11.03 8.50 3.48
C ALA A 21 10.95 9.82 2.71
N LYS A 22 11.25 10.96 3.38
CA LYS A 22 11.32 12.28 2.75
C LYS A 22 12.31 12.35 1.58
N LYS A 23 13.45 11.69 1.69
CA LYS A 23 14.44 11.65 0.59
C LYS A 23 14.01 10.78 -0.57
N LEU A 24 13.40 9.62 -0.28
CA LEU A 24 13.05 8.64 -1.29
C LEU A 24 11.79 9.00 -2.09
N GLN A 25 10.86 9.76 -1.52
CA GLN A 25 9.62 10.21 -2.16
C GLN A 25 8.90 9.07 -2.92
N LYS A 26 8.70 7.94 -2.25
CA LYS A 26 8.13 6.74 -2.85
C LYS A 26 6.64 6.87 -3.12
N ARG A 27 6.19 6.17 -4.17
CA ARG A 27 4.76 6.05 -4.55
C ARG A 27 4.19 4.81 -3.89
N ILE A 28 3.27 4.99 -2.94
CA ILE A 28 2.69 3.91 -2.14
C ILE A 28 1.21 3.78 -2.45
N VAL A 29 0.75 2.56 -2.73
CA VAL A 29 -0.66 2.23 -2.92
C VAL A 29 -1.29 1.82 -1.60
N LEU A 30 -2.46 2.39 -1.31
CA LEU A 30 -3.31 2.08 -0.18
C LEU A 30 -4.65 1.58 -0.75
N PRO A 31 -4.88 0.25 -0.84
CA PRO A 31 -6.02 -0.28 -1.57
C PRO A 31 -7.36 -0.15 -0.84
N GLU A 32 -7.35 0.10 0.47
CA GLU A 32 -8.53 0.11 1.34
C GLU A 32 -9.06 1.54 1.54
N GLY A 33 -9.40 2.22 0.43
CA GLY A 33 -9.72 3.66 0.39
C GLY A 33 -11.03 4.07 1.07
N GLU A 34 -11.83 3.13 1.56
CA GLU A 34 -13.04 3.42 2.33
C GLU A 34 -12.81 3.40 3.85
N ASP A 35 -11.66 2.88 4.30
CA ASP A 35 -11.32 2.78 5.72
C ASP A 35 -10.81 4.12 6.26
N LYS A 36 -11.48 4.63 7.30
CA LYS A 36 -11.16 5.91 7.93
C LYS A 36 -9.73 6.00 8.46
N ARG A 37 -9.15 4.89 8.92
CA ARG A 37 -7.77 4.84 9.44
C ARG A 37 -6.77 5.04 8.31
N ILE A 38 -7.04 4.42 7.16
CA ILE A 38 -6.22 4.56 5.94
C ILE A 38 -6.28 5.99 5.43
N LEU A 39 -7.47 6.60 5.34
CA LEU A 39 -7.61 7.99 4.89
C LEU A 39 -6.92 8.98 5.84
N SER A 40 -7.08 8.80 7.15
CA SER A 40 -6.41 9.64 8.14
C SER A 40 -4.88 9.50 8.07
N ALA A 41 -4.38 8.29 7.90
CA ALA A 41 -2.95 8.04 7.71
C ALA A 41 -2.43 8.67 6.40
N ALA A 42 -3.19 8.54 5.30
CA ALA A 42 -2.83 9.13 4.02
C ALA A 42 -2.72 10.66 4.09
N ALA A 43 -3.71 11.32 4.69
CA ALA A 43 -3.69 12.77 4.90
C ALA A 43 -2.43 13.20 5.70
N LYS A 44 -2.13 12.48 6.80
CA LYS A 44 -0.96 12.76 7.63
C LYS A 44 0.36 12.54 6.89
N LEU A 45 0.52 11.44 6.18
CA LEU A 45 1.72 11.13 5.40
C LEU A 45 1.97 12.17 4.29
N ALA A 46 0.90 12.63 3.64
CA ALA A 46 0.98 13.67 2.61
C ALA A 46 1.35 15.03 3.20
N GLU A 47 0.74 15.41 4.34
CA GLU A 47 1.06 16.64 5.08
C GLU A 47 2.53 16.68 5.51
N ASP A 48 3.05 15.56 6.03
CA ASP A 48 4.44 15.42 6.46
C ASP A 48 5.42 15.27 5.28
N GLY A 49 4.92 15.14 4.05
CA GLY A 49 5.73 15.02 2.84
C GLY A 49 6.51 13.71 2.75
N LEU A 50 5.99 12.61 3.30
CA LEU A 50 6.72 11.34 3.42
C LEU A 50 6.62 10.45 2.18
N ALA A 51 5.52 10.53 1.42
CA ALA A 51 5.27 9.71 0.24
C ALA A 51 4.30 10.40 -0.73
N TYR A 52 4.27 9.90 -1.97
CA TYR A 52 3.14 10.06 -2.87
C TYR A 52 2.20 8.86 -2.70
N LEU A 53 0.91 9.10 -2.62
CA LEU A 53 -0.06 8.09 -2.25
C LEU A 53 -1.09 7.87 -3.36
N THR A 54 -1.42 6.61 -3.61
CA THR A 54 -2.55 6.22 -4.45
C THR A 54 -3.57 5.48 -3.60
N ILE A 55 -4.73 6.09 -3.43
CA ILE A 55 -5.88 5.47 -2.76
C ILE A 55 -6.73 4.76 -3.81
N LEU A 56 -7.02 3.47 -3.61
CA LEU A 56 -7.92 2.75 -4.51
C LEU A 56 -9.35 2.80 -4.00
N GLY A 57 -10.27 3.16 -4.88
CA GLY A 57 -11.70 3.26 -4.57
C GLY A 57 -12.45 4.21 -5.51
N GLU A 58 -13.76 4.29 -5.36
CA GLU A 58 -14.56 5.26 -6.11
C GLU A 58 -14.35 6.68 -5.56
N SER A 59 -13.94 7.60 -6.43
CA SER A 59 -13.54 8.97 -6.03
C SER A 59 -14.61 9.70 -5.22
N SER A 60 -15.89 9.57 -5.61
CA SER A 60 -16.98 10.21 -4.88
C SER A 60 -17.13 9.68 -3.45
N GLN A 61 -16.97 8.38 -3.24
CA GLN A 61 -17.07 7.74 -1.92
C GLN A 61 -15.87 8.13 -1.04
N VAL A 62 -14.67 8.07 -1.60
CA VAL A 62 -13.44 8.45 -0.88
C VAL A 62 -13.50 9.93 -0.47
N LEU A 63 -13.84 10.84 -1.38
CA LEU A 63 -13.91 12.27 -1.08
C LEU A 63 -15.03 12.60 -0.08
N SER A 64 -16.21 11.98 -0.19
CA SER A 64 -17.25 12.12 0.82
C SER A 64 -16.76 11.74 2.21
N ARG A 65 -16.00 10.65 2.29
CA ARG A 65 -15.43 10.19 3.57
C ARG A 65 -14.33 11.12 4.10
N VAL A 66 -13.53 11.69 3.22
CA VAL A 66 -12.51 12.71 3.56
C VAL A 66 -13.17 13.94 4.17
N ASP A 67 -14.28 14.42 3.55
CA ASP A 67 -15.04 15.56 4.03
C ASP A 67 -15.72 15.27 5.38
N GLU A 68 -16.37 14.10 5.52
CA GLU A 68 -16.98 13.66 6.79
C GLU A 68 -15.97 13.63 7.96
N LEU A 69 -14.72 13.26 7.67
CA LEU A 69 -13.63 13.19 8.65
C LEU A 69 -12.91 14.52 8.86
N GLY A 70 -13.21 15.56 8.06
CA GLY A 70 -12.55 16.86 8.14
C GLY A 70 -11.04 16.78 7.85
N LEU A 71 -10.62 15.88 6.96
CA LEU A 71 -9.20 15.66 6.67
C LEU A 71 -8.64 16.74 5.73
N ASN A 72 -7.43 17.20 6.02
CA ASN A 72 -6.68 18.06 5.11
C ASN A 72 -6.14 17.21 3.93
N TRP A 73 -6.82 17.29 2.78
CA TRP A 73 -6.51 16.46 1.62
C TRP A 73 -5.62 17.20 0.62
N ASN A 74 -4.43 16.68 0.40
CA ASN A 74 -3.48 17.27 -0.56
C ASN A 74 -3.51 16.52 -1.90
N PRO A 75 -4.19 17.05 -2.96
CA PRO A 75 -4.31 16.38 -4.25
C PRO A 75 -3.00 16.31 -5.05
N GLU A 76 -1.99 17.10 -4.69
CA GLU A 76 -0.67 17.01 -5.31
C GLU A 76 0.11 15.77 -4.85
N ARG A 77 -0.24 15.22 -3.69
CA ARG A 77 0.41 14.05 -3.10
C ARG A 77 -0.47 12.82 -3.00
N ILE A 78 -1.80 12.99 -3.08
CA ILE A 78 -2.76 11.89 -2.96
C ILE A 78 -3.65 11.87 -4.19
N GLN A 79 -3.52 10.81 -4.99
CA GLN A 79 -4.45 10.52 -6.08
C GLN A 79 -5.44 9.43 -5.67
N ILE A 80 -6.66 9.50 -6.20
CA ILE A 80 -7.66 8.45 -6.04
C ILE A 80 -7.85 7.76 -7.38
N VAL A 81 -7.76 6.43 -7.38
CA VAL A 81 -7.89 5.61 -8.59
C VAL A 81 -8.96 4.55 -8.39
N SER A 82 -10.01 4.59 -9.21
CA SER A 82 -10.97 3.48 -9.31
C SER A 82 -10.41 2.44 -10.29
N PRO A 83 -10.20 1.19 -9.88
CA PRO A 83 -9.76 0.12 -10.78
C PRO A 83 -10.56 0.05 -12.07
N LYS A 84 -11.89 0.12 -11.98
CA LYS A 84 -12.82 0.03 -13.12
C LYS A 84 -12.67 1.19 -14.11
N LYS A 85 -12.30 2.38 -13.65
CA LYS A 85 -12.20 3.60 -14.47
C LYS A 85 -10.75 3.94 -14.82
N SER A 86 -9.80 3.16 -14.35
CA SER A 86 -8.39 3.40 -14.61
C SER A 86 -8.04 3.19 -16.08
N PRO A 87 -7.26 4.08 -16.70
CA PRO A 87 -6.73 3.87 -18.04
C PRO A 87 -5.82 2.64 -18.12
N ASN A 88 -5.25 2.22 -17.00
CA ASN A 88 -4.36 1.06 -16.91
C ASN A 88 -5.11 -0.28 -16.75
N TYR A 89 -6.44 -0.26 -16.52
CA TYR A 89 -7.21 -1.46 -16.27
C TYR A 89 -7.01 -2.54 -17.33
N GLU A 90 -7.08 -2.15 -18.61
CA GLU A 90 -6.95 -3.10 -19.72
C GLU A 90 -5.54 -3.70 -19.80
N ALA A 91 -4.51 -2.89 -19.65
CA ALA A 91 -3.12 -3.34 -19.65
C ALA A 91 -2.85 -4.31 -18.48
N TYR A 92 -3.46 -4.05 -17.31
CA TYR A 92 -3.24 -4.84 -16.10
C TYR A 92 -3.91 -6.21 -16.17
N TRP A 93 -5.18 -6.30 -16.60
CA TRP A 93 -5.81 -7.62 -16.70
C TRP A 93 -5.18 -8.46 -17.82
N LYS A 94 -4.79 -7.85 -18.95
CA LYS A 94 -4.05 -8.54 -20.02
C LYS A 94 -2.72 -9.09 -19.50
N LYS A 95 -2.01 -8.30 -18.70
CA LYS A 95 -0.75 -8.74 -18.09
C LYS A 95 -0.96 -9.89 -17.10
N LEU A 96 -1.99 -9.82 -16.26
CA LEU A 96 -2.36 -10.91 -15.36
C LEU A 96 -2.69 -12.19 -16.13
N TYR A 97 -3.50 -12.08 -17.18
CA TYR A 97 -3.85 -13.21 -18.05
C TYR A 97 -2.60 -13.83 -18.69
N GLU A 98 -1.73 -13.00 -19.29
CA GLU A 98 -0.48 -13.46 -19.90
C GLU A 98 0.37 -14.31 -18.92
N ILE A 99 0.49 -13.87 -17.68
CA ILE A 99 1.29 -14.55 -16.66
C ILE A 99 0.62 -15.85 -16.18
N ARG A 100 -0.72 -15.92 -16.23
CA ARG A 100 -1.46 -16.99 -15.55
C ARG A 100 -2.22 -17.93 -16.49
N LYS A 101 -2.31 -17.67 -17.81
CA LYS A 101 -3.04 -18.52 -18.78
C LYS A 101 -2.56 -19.97 -18.78
N GLU A 102 -1.26 -20.22 -18.69
CA GLU A 102 -0.69 -21.57 -18.60
C GLU A 102 -1.10 -22.31 -17.32
N LYS A 103 -1.65 -21.60 -16.33
CA LYS A 103 -2.18 -22.17 -15.08
C LYS A 103 -3.71 -22.19 -15.05
N GLY A 104 -4.34 -22.10 -16.23
CA GLY A 104 -5.78 -22.24 -16.42
C GLY A 104 -6.60 -20.97 -16.15
N MET A 105 -5.97 -19.80 -16.02
CA MET A 105 -6.73 -18.55 -15.90
C MET A 105 -7.36 -18.18 -17.23
N THR A 106 -8.65 -17.81 -17.21
CA THR A 106 -9.35 -17.26 -18.39
C THR A 106 -9.22 -15.74 -18.43
N GLU A 107 -9.44 -15.12 -19.60
CA GLU A 107 -9.48 -13.67 -19.73
C GLU A 107 -10.55 -13.04 -18.84
N GLN A 108 -11.73 -13.64 -18.79
CA GLN A 108 -12.81 -13.16 -17.91
C GLN A 108 -12.39 -13.14 -16.44
N GLN A 109 -11.75 -14.21 -15.96
CA GLN A 109 -11.24 -14.27 -14.60
C GLN A 109 -10.19 -13.19 -14.34
N ALA A 110 -9.30 -12.92 -15.29
CA ALA A 110 -8.30 -11.87 -15.16
C ALA A 110 -8.95 -10.46 -15.10
N GLN A 111 -9.98 -10.22 -15.90
CA GLN A 111 -10.78 -8.99 -15.86
C GLN A 111 -11.48 -8.80 -14.52
N GLU A 112 -12.15 -9.83 -14.02
CA GLU A 112 -12.85 -9.79 -12.73
C GLU A 112 -11.88 -9.54 -11.56
N LEU A 113 -10.77 -10.26 -11.54
CA LEU A 113 -9.75 -10.09 -10.50
C LEU A 113 -9.12 -8.69 -10.52
N MET A 114 -8.99 -8.07 -11.67
CA MET A 114 -8.41 -6.73 -11.78
C MET A 114 -9.35 -5.61 -11.31
N LEU A 115 -10.63 -5.92 -11.02
CA LEU A 115 -11.54 -5.01 -10.30
C LEU A 115 -11.32 -5.03 -8.78
N ASP A 116 -10.66 -6.07 -8.27
CA ASP A 116 -10.30 -6.18 -6.86
C ASP A 116 -9.12 -5.26 -6.52
N VAL A 117 -9.28 -4.45 -5.47
CA VAL A 117 -8.29 -3.44 -5.09
C VAL A 117 -6.93 -4.03 -4.68
N SER A 118 -6.90 -5.23 -4.09
CA SER A 118 -5.64 -5.89 -3.73
C SER A 118 -4.89 -6.38 -4.97
N TYR A 119 -5.60 -6.95 -5.94
CA TYR A 119 -5.02 -7.35 -7.23
C TYR A 119 -4.57 -6.16 -8.04
N PHE A 120 -5.39 -5.12 -8.14
CA PHE A 120 -5.06 -3.91 -8.88
C PHE A 120 -3.84 -3.20 -8.28
N GLY A 121 -3.84 -2.98 -6.97
CA GLY A 121 -2.71 -2.34 -6.28
C GLY A 121 -1.41 -3.14 -6.38
N THR A 122 -1.49 -4.47 -6.27
CA THR A 122 -0.31 -5.33 -6.49
C THR A 122 0.17 -5.25 -7.95
N MET A 123 -0.74 -5.14 -8.92
CA MET A 123 -0.37 -4.99 -10.33
C MET A 123 0.28 -3.63 -10.60
N MET A 124 -0.16 -2.55 -9.95
CA MET A 124 0.52 -1.25 -10.02
C MET A 124 2.00 -1.37 -9.60
N VAL A 125 2.26 -2.09 -8.51
CA VAL A 125 3.65 -2.33 -8.05
C VAL A 125 4.41 -3.20 -9.05
N PHE A 126 3.79 -4.26 -9.54
CA PHE A 126 4.41 -5.18 -10.51
C PHE A 126 4.76 -4.50 -11.83
N MET A 127 3.93 -3.58 -12.30
CA MET A 127 4.14 -2.82 -13.54
C MET A 127 5.06 -1.60 -13.37
N GLY A 128 5.43 -1.25 -12.12
CA GLY A 128 6.30 -0.11 -11.82
C GLY A 128 5.58 1.23 -11.72
N ASP A 129 4.24 1.22 -11.70
CA ASP A 129 3.43 2.43 -11.52
C ASP A 129 3.38 2.88 -10.05
N ALA A 130 3.76 1.99 -9.13
CA ALA A 130 3.99 2.28 -7.72
C ALA A 130 5.24 1.55 -7.22
N ASP A 131 5.81 2.05 -6.12
CA ASP A 131 7.01 1.48 -5.51
C ASP A 131 6.69 0.43 -4.44
N GLY A 132 5.47 0.48 -3.88
CA GLY A 132 5.00 -0.45 -2.86
C GLY A 132 3.52 -0.32 -2.58
N MET A 133 2.98 -1.30 -1.85
CA MET A 133 1.59 -1.31 -1.39
C MET A 133 1.56 -1.63 0.11
N VAL A 134 0.71 -0.92 0.86
CA VAL A 134 0.42 -1.19 2.26
C VAL A 134 -1.06 -1.51 2.40
N SER A 135 -1.38 -2.69 2.89
CA SER A 135 -2.75 -3.22 3.01
C SER A 135 -2.89 -4.06 4.29
N GLY A 136 -4.12 -4.38 4.66
CA GLY A 136 -4.46 -5.24 5.80
C GLY A 136 -5.25 -4.53 6.90
N ALA A 137 -5.80 -3.35 6.63
CA ALA A 137 -6.72 -2.68 7.55
C ALA A 137 -8.11 -3.34 7.57
N VAL A 138 -8.56 -3.83 6.41
CA VAL A 138 -9.87 -4.46 6.20
C VAL A 138 -9.70 -5.86 5.61
N ASN A 139 -8.81 -6.01 4.64
CA ASN A 139 -8.57 -7.26 3.94
C ASN A 139 -7.85 -8.28 4.84
N SER A 140 -8.22 -9.55 4.70
CA SER A 140 -7.52 -10.63 5.38
C SER A 140 -6.08 -10.78 4.84
N THR A 141 -5.18 -11.34 5.66
CA THR A 141 -3.79 -11.63 5.25
C THR A 141 -3.74 -12.46 3.97
N ALA A 142 -4.60 -13.48 3.86
CA ALA A 142 -4.66 -14.33 2.67
C ALA A 142 -5.06 -13.54 1.42
N HIS A 143 -6.02 -12.62 1.52
CA HIS A 143 -6.47 -11.77 0.42
C HIS A 143 -5.38 -10.80 -0.03
N THR A 144 -4.69 -10.19 0.92
CA THR A 144 -3.60 -9.24 0.66
C THR A 144 -2.38 -9.90 -0.01
N ILE A 145 -1.98 -11.10 0.45
CA ILE A 145 -0.75 -11.76 -0.01
C ILE A 145 -0.97 -12.55 -1.30
N ARG A 146 -2.18 -13.06 -1.55
CA ARG A 146 -2.48 -13.93 -2.70
C ARG A 146 -2.02 -13.38 -4.06
N PRO A 147 -2.31 -12.12 -4.46
CA PRO A 147 -1.84 -11.59 -5.74
C PRO A 147 -0.32 -11.53 -5.82
N SER A 148 0.36 -11.15 -4.73
CA SER A 148 1.83 -11.11 -4.70
C SER A 148 2.45 -12.49 -4.94
N LEU A 149 1.91 -13.55 -4.34
CA LEU A 149 2.35 -14.93 -4.57
C LEU A 149 2.02 -15.43 -5.98
N GLN A 150 0.94 -14.92 -6.59
CA GLN A 150 0.52 -15.37 -7.91
C GLN A 150 1.37 -14.82 -9.05
N PHE A 151 1.79 -13.56 -9.02
CA PHE A 151 2.50 -12.95 -10.14
C PHE A 151 3.74 -12.15 -9.79
N VAL A 152 3.89 -11.57 -8.60
CA VAL A 152 5.16 -10.92 -8.18
C VAL A 152 6.20 -12.00 -7.87
N LYS A 153 5.81 -13.03 -7.11
CA LYS A 153 6.66 -14.16 -6.69
C LYS A 153 7.84 -13.71 -5.81
N THR A 154 8.66 -14.67 -5.44
CA THR A 154 9.92 -14.44 -4.71
C THR A 154 11.06 -14.07 -5.67
N LYS A 155 12.07 -13.38 -5.17
CA LYS A 155 13.32 -13.16 -5.92
C LYS A 155 13.95 -14.50 -6.30
N LYS A 156 14.70 -14.50 -7.42
CA LYS A 156 15.42 -15.70 -7.88
C LYS A 156 16.34 -16.24 -6.76
N GLY A 157 16.20 -17.52 -6.46
CA GLY A 157 16.98 -18.21 -5.40
C GLY A 157 16.34 -18.12 -4.01
N VAL A 158 15.29 -17.34 -3.80
CA VAL A 158 14.58 -17.26 -2.52
C VAL A 158 13.36 -18.19 -2.55
N LYS A 159 13.31 -19.15 -1.61
CA LYS A 159 12.22 -20.14 -1.53
C LYS A 159 11.08 -19.74 -0.62
N THR A 160 11.33 -18.87 0.35
CA THR A 160 10.38 -18.52 1.42
C THR A 160 10.19 -17.02 1.49
N VAL A 161 8.94 -16.59 1.63
CA VAL A 161 8.62 -15.20 1.98
C VAL A 161 8.78 -15.06 3.49
N SER A 162 9.51 -14.05 3.93
CA SER A 162 9.68 -13.70 5.33
C SER A 162 9.36 -12.25 5.58
N SER A 163 9.03 -11.92 6.81
CA SER A 163 8.77 -10.55 7.27
C SER A 163 9.47 -10.30 8.59
N VAL A 164 9.66 -9.04 8.92
CA VAL A 164 10.19 -8.61 10.21
C VAL A 164 9.29 -7.53 10.82
N PHE A 165 9.22 -7.51 12.14
CA PHE A 165 8.58 -6.44 12.90
C PHE A 165 9.64 -5.61 13.62
N PHE A 166 9.57 -4.29 13.46
CA PHE A 166 10.32 -3.36 14.27
C PHE A 166 9.45 -2.91 15.44
N MET A 167 9.77 -3.39 16.64
CA MET A 167 9.07 -3.01 17.86
C MET A 167 9.80 -1.84 18.50
N ILE A 168 9.23 -0.64 18.32
CA ILE A 168 9.82 0.61 18.83
C ILE A 168 9.28 0.83 20.23
N LEU A 169 10.03 0.38 21.22
CA LEU A 169 9.71 0.56 22.64
C LEU A 169 10.25 1.91 23.15
N PRO A 170 9.83 2.40 24.31
CA PRO A 170 10.32 3.66 24.85
C PRO A 170 11.84 3.72 25.03
N ASP A 171 12.47 2.58 25.33
CA ASP A 171 13.90 2.47 25.69
C ASP A 171 14.76 1.76 24.63
N ARG A 172 14.15 1.04 23.67
CA ARG A 172 14.87 0.24 22.66
C ARG A 172 14.05 -0.06 21.42
N VAL A 173 14.74 -0.51 20.37
CA VAL A 173 14.10 -1.08 19.17
C VAL A 173 14.45 -2.57 19.11
N LEU A 174 13.43 -3.42 18.99
CA LEU A 174 13.58 -4.85 18.80
C LEU A 174 13.17 -5.25 17.40
N VAL A 175 13.79 -6.27 16.84
CA VAL A 175 13.46 -6.83 15.53
C VAL A 175 13.06 -8.28 15.73
N TYR A 176 11.85 -8.63 15.27
CA TYR A 176 11.32 -9.99 15.27
C TYR A 176 11.10 -10.44 13.82
N GLY A 177 11.51 -11.69 13.48
CA GLY A 177 11.34 -12.30 12.18
C GLY A 177 11.03 -13.78 12.27
#